data_d0aef1c032f200f3a175a8e1118d949f
#
_entry.id   d0aef1c032f200f3a175a8e1118d949f
#
_cell.length_a   1.000
_cell.length_b   1.000
_cell.length_c   1.000
_cell.angle_alpha   90.00
_cell.angle_beta   90.00
_cell.angle_gamma   90.00
#
_symmetry.space_group_name_H-M   'P 1'
#
loop_
_entity.id
_entity.type
_entity.pdbx_description
1 polymer ?
#
loop_
_entity_poly.entity_id
_entity_poly.type
_entity_poly.pdbx_seq_one_letter_code
_entity_poly.pdbx_strand_id
1 'polypeptide(L)'
;GAAPDFRWDASGYKGTVIHTLYRPSAPEWEEANRMVREGLQYYSEQWYRYPYPNMTSIEGPVEGMEYPMITFCPRAPAREDRQWVIAHELGHQWVPMIVGSNERLYPWMDEGFNTFIDLANAARYFAGTPYGDSIEVHPLHLYADHALPGQEQPLILHPVESTDLFWTGYQKPALMMQTLRYEVLGQERFDRSFREYLRTWAYKHPTPADFFRLMRDVSGMDLDFFWRAWIYTTARLDQAVDSVATAGGAQKVFLSNRGGMTLPLEMDLTYDDGSTDRITLPVEMWNL
;
A
#
# COMPACT_ATOMS: atom_id res chain seq x y z
N GLY A 1 30.86 5.05 2.98
CA GLY A 1 31.90 4.07 2.70
C GLY A 1 31.88 2.89 3.66
N ALA A 2 32.19 1.72 3.16
CA ALA A 2 32.28 0.51 3.97
C ALA A 2 33.60 0.51 4.77
N ALA A 3 33.57 0.00 5.99
CA ALA A 3 34.78 -0.26 6.76
C ALA A 3 35.48 -1.53 6.23
N PRO A 4 36.78 -1.73 6.51
CA PRO A 4 37.55 -2.86 5.97
C PRO A 4 37.05 -4.25 6.39
N ASP A 5 36.25 -4.34 7.44
CA ASP A 5 35.69 -5.56 8.00
C ASP A 5 34.29 -5.92 7.49
N PHE A 6 33.69 -5.08 6.64
CA PHE A 6 32.38 -5.39 6.04
C PHE A 6 32.47 -6.67 5.21
N ARG A 7 31.46 -7.54 5.38
CA ARG A 7 31.19 -8.65 4.48
C ARG A 7 30.45 -8.14 3.26
N TRP A 8 30.64 -8.77 2.12
CA TRP A 8 30.05 -8.42 0.86
C TRP A 8 29.56 -9.66 0.13
N ASP A 9 28.28 -9.63 -0.24
CA ASP A 9 27.67 -10.62 -1.10
C ASP A 9 27.19 -9.98 -2.40
N ALA A 10 27.21 -10.75 -3.49
CA ALA A 10 26.75 -10.28 -4.79
C ALA A 10 25.94 -11.35 -5.52
N SER A 11 24.93 -10.90 -6.25
CA SER A 11 24.13 -11.71 -7.17
C SER A 11 23.66 -10.86 -8.35
N GLY A 12 22.72 -11.37 -9.15
CA GLY A 12 22.17 -10.60 -10.27
C GLY A 12 20.74 -10.97 -10.59
N TYR A 13 20.05 -10.00 -11.25
CA TYR A 13 18.73 -10.20 -11.81
C TYR A 13 18.57 -9.41 -13.10
N LYS A 14 18.33 -10.09 -14.23
CA LYS A 14 18.03 -9.50 -15.56
C LYS A 14 18.97 -8.34 -15.98
N GLY A 15 20.25 -8.46 -15.67
CA GLY A 15 21.29 -7.45 -16.02
C GLY A 15 21.59 -6.43 -14.92
N THR A 16 20.86 -6.43 -13.83
CA THR A 16 21.16 -5.66 -12.61
C THR A 16 22.10 -6.48 -11.71
N VAL A 17 23.19 -5.87 -11.27
CA VAL A 17 24.07 -6.44 -10.24
C VAL A 17 23.53 -6.04 -8.86
N ILE A 18 23.41 -7.02 -7.97
CA ILE A 18 22.88 -6.82 -6.61
C ILE A 18 24.03 -6.98 -5.63
N HIS A 19 24.21 -5.99 -4.76
CA HIS A 19 25.20 -6.01 -3.70
C HIS A 19 24.54 -5.89 -2.34
N THR A 20 25.03 -6.65 -1.36
CA THR A 20 24.71 -6.44 0.05
C THR A 20 26.01 -6.34 0.85
N LEU A 21 26.05 -5.36 1.75
CA LEU A 21 27.18 -5.12 2.63
C LEU A 21 26.70 -5.10 4.07
N TYR A 22 27.38 -5.81 4.96
CA TYR A 22 26.98 -5.90 6.36
C TYR A 22 28.17 -6.18 7.27
N ARG A 23 28.04 -5.79 8.53
CA ARG A 23 29.10 -6.00 9.53
C ARG A 23 29.14 -7.45 9.98
N PRO A 24 30.30 -7.98 10.38
CA PRO A 24 30.41 -9.33 10.97
C PRO A 24 29.53 -9.55 12.21
N SER A 25 29.15 -8.46 12.89
CA SER A 25 28.24 -8.48 14.03
C SER A 25 26.77 -8.70 13.66
N ALA A 26 26.42 -8.69 12.37
CA ALA A 26 25.08 -8.93 11.82
C ALA A 26 25.06 -10.17 10.92
N PRO A 27 25.38 -11.37 11.43
CA PRO A 27 25.49 -12.59 10.61
C PRO A 27 24.17 -12.97 9.93
N GLU A 28 23.03 -12.60 10.48
CA GLU A 28 21.70 -12.79 9.91
C GLU A 28 21.50 -12.09 8.55
N TRP A 29 22.35 -11.13 8.21
CA TRP A 29 22.37 -10.45 6.91
C TRP A 29 22.92 -11.30 5.75
N GLU A 30 23.44 -12.48 6.01
CA GLU A 30 23.80 -13.45 4.96
C GLU A 30 22.59 -13.78 4.05
N GLU A 31 21.36 -13.66 4.55
CA GLU A 31 20.14 -13.84 3.76
C GLU A 31 19.72 -12.59 2.95
N ALA A 32 20.24 -11.40 3.29
CA ALA A 32 19.77 -10.12 2.73
C ALA A 32 19.90 -10.04 1.20
N ASN A 33 20.96 -10.61 0.62
CA ASN A 33 21.13 -10.62 -0.84
C ASN A 33 19.99 -11.36 -1.56
N ARG A 34 19.49 -12.44 -0.97
CA ARG A 34 18.31 -13.15 -1.48
C ARG A 34 17.06 -12.29 -1.34
N MET A 35 16.87 -11.63 -0.19
CA MET A 35 15.71 -10.73 0.05
C MET A 35 15.66 -9.61 -0.99
N VAL A 36 16.78 -8.92 -1.23
CA VAL A 36 16.88 -7.88 -2.26
C VAL A 36 16.58 -8.42 -3.66
N ARG A 37 17.12 -9.57 -4.02
CA ARG A 37 16.92 -10.17 -5.34
C ARG A 37 15.45 -10.58 -5.57
N GLU A 38 14.82 -11.22 -4.60
CA GLU A 38 13.41 -11.65 -4.70
C GLU A 38 12.47 -10.44 -4.70
N GLY A 39 12.74 -9.41 -3.91
CA GLY A 39 12.00 -8.16 -3.93
C GLY A 39 12.13 -7.43 -5.27
N LEU A 40 13.36 -7.29 -5.78
CA LEU A 40 13.63 -6.67 -7.07
C LEU A 40 12.95 -7.43 -8.23
N GLN A 41 12.92 -8.75 -8.15
CA GLN A 41 12.17 -9.58 -9.09
C GLN A 41 10.68 -9.30 -9.00
N TYR A 42 10.10 -9.34 -7.80
CA TYR A 42 8.67 -9.14 -7.58
C TYR A 42 8.21 -7.76 -8.07
N TYR A 43 8.86 -6.69 -7.64
CA TYR A 43 8.49 -5.33 -8.05
C TYR A 43 8.65 -5.12 -9.56
N SER A 44 9.71 -5.70 -10.16
CA SER A 44 9.94 -5.61 -11.61
C SER A 44 8.87 -6.33 -12.43
N GLU A 45 8.40 -7.48 -11.97
CA GLU A 45 7.41 -8.30 -12.68
C GLU A 45 5.99 -7.79 -12.45
N GLN A 46 5.72 -7.33 -11.23
CA GLN A 46 4.38 -6.88 -10.85
C GLN A 46 4.09 -5.46 -11.32
N TRP A 47 5.04 -4.53 -11.19
CA TRP A 47 4.78 -3.12 -11.35
C TRP A 47 5.50 -2.48 -12.54
N TYR A 48 6.81 -2.34 -12.46
CA TYR A 48 7.61 -1.72 -13.51
C TYR A 48 9.03 -2.30 -13.49
N ARG A 49 9.59 -2.63 -14.66
CA ARG A 49 10.94 -3.20 -14.74
C ARG A 49 11.97 -2.27 -14.10
N TYR A 50 12.77 -2.79 -13.16
CA TYR A 50 13.90 -2.06 -12.60
C TYR A 50 14.89 -1.64 -13.72
N PRO A 51 15.19 -0.34 -13.87
CA PRO A 51 15.92 0.13 -15.04
C PRO A 51 17.42 0.29 -14.81
N TYR A 52 17.87 0.22 -13.56
CA TYR A 52 19.24 0.60 -13.20
C TYR A 52 20.18 -0.60 -13.23
N PRO A 53 21.52 -0.34 -13.46
CA PRO A 53 22.51 -1.41 -13.63
C PRO A 53 22.90 -2.12 -12.33
N ASN A 54 22.64 -1.50 -11.18
CA ASN A 54 22.98 -2.07 -9.88
C ASN A 54 21.93 -1.73 -8.83
N MET A 55 21.96 -2.50 -7.72
CA MET A 55 21.23 -2.24 -6.50
C MET A 55 22.07 -2.67 -5.31
N THR A 56 22.24 -1.78 -4.34
CA THR A 56 23.05 -2.04 -3.15
C THR A 56 22.19 -1.86 -1.90
N SER A 57 22.19 -2.83 -0.98
CA SER A 57 21.61 -2.67 0.35
C SER A 57 22.69 -2.85 1.41
N ILE A 58 22.77 -1.89 2.34
CA ILE A 58 23.82 -1.83 3.35
C ILE A 58 23.23 -1.89 4.75
N GLU A 59 23.70 -2.83 5.56
CA GLU A 59 23.43 -2.85 6.99
C GLU A 59 24.22 -1.72 7.66
N GLY A 60 23.53 -0.93 8.47
CA GLY A 60 24.15 0.21 9.14
C GLY A 60 23.35 0.74 10.34
N PRO A 61 23.79 1.86 10.91
CA PRO A 61 23.16 2.47 12.09
C PRO A 61 21.92 3.31 11.75
N VAL A 62 21.50 3.37 10.49
CA VAL A 62 20.32 4.10 10.03
C VAL A 62 19.12 3.17 10.09
N GLU A 63 17.99 3.64 10.57
CA GLU A 63 16.78 2.82 10.76
C GLU A 63 16.04 2.47 9.45
N GLY A 64 16.37 3.14 8.38
CA GLY A 64 15.88 2.95 7.01
C GLY A 64 16.19 4.21 6.22
N MET A 65 16.74 4.07 5.03
CA MET A 65 16.97 5.21 4.15
C MET A 65 17.23 4.75 2.72
N GLU A 66 16.47 5.30 1.82
CA GLU A 66 16.54 5.08 0.39
C GLU A 66 17.31 6.17 -0.33
N TYR A 67 18.14 5.75 -1.26
CA TYR A 67 18.77 6.61 -2.27
C TYR A 67 18.73 5.89 -3.61
N PRO A 68 18.90 6.60 -4.74
CA PRO A 68 18.96 5.93 -6.04
C PRO A 68 20.02 4.82 -6.06
N MET A 69 19.57 3.57 -6.27
CA MET A 69 20.39 2.36 -6.37
C MET A 69 21.16 1.94 -5.10
N ILE A 70 20.90 2.58 -3.96
CA ILE A 70 21.54 2.23 -2.69
C ILE A 70 20.59 2.49 -1.52
N THR A 71 20.46 1.53 -0.61
CA THR A 71 19.65 1.63 0.60
C THR A 71 20.46 1.33 1.84
N PHE A 72 20.07 1.94 2.93
CA PHE A 72 20.63 1.66 4.26
C PHE A 72 19.52 1.11 5.15
N CYS A 73 19.80 -0.01 5.79
CA CYS A 73 18.83 -0.68 6.65
C CYS A 73 19.45 -0.98 8.02
N PRO A 74 18.67 -1.02 9.10
CA PRO A 74 19.14 -1.43 10.41
C PRO A 74 19.48 -2.93 10.40
N ARG A 75 20.15 -3.37 11.43
CA ARG A 75 20.47 -4.79 11.63
C ARG A 75 19.24 -5.69 11.55
N ALA A 76 18.12 -5.30 12.19
CA ALA A 76 16.85 -6.02 12.23
C ALA A 76 17.05 -7.54 12.45
N PRO A 77 17.29 -8.00 13.71
CA PRO A 77 17.64 -9.40 13.97
C PRO A 77 16.53 -10.39 13.61
N ALA A 78 15.25 -10.03 13.85
CA ALA A 78 14.14 -10.85 13.40
C ALA A 78 14.07 -10.88 11.87
N ARG A 79 13.74 -12.05 11.33
CA ARG A 79 13.77 -12.29 9.88
C ARG A 79 12.67 -11.50 9.16
N GLU A 80 11.51 -11.43 9.78
CA GLU A 80 10.34 -10.73 9.28
C GLU A 80 10.62 -9.23 9.21
N ASP A 81 11.15 -8.63 10.30
CA ASP A 81 11.48 -7.20 10.35
C ASP A 81 12.58 -6.85 9.34
N ARG A 82 13.59 -7.71 9.21
CA ARG A 82 14.68 -7.50 8.25
C ARG A 82 14.18 -7.57 6.81
N GLN A 83 13.33 -8.55 6.50
CA GLN A 83 12.76 -8.66 5.15
C GLN A 83 11.87 -7.45 4.86
N TRP A 84 11.06 -7.02 5.85
CA TRP A 84 10.19 -5.88 5.69
C TRP A 84 10.98 -4.60 5.40
N VAL A 85 11.98 -4.25 6.23
CA VAL A 85 12.75 -3.03 6.02
C VAL A 85 13.55 -3.06 4.71
N ILE A 86 14.15 -4.21 4.36
CA ILE A 86 14.87 -4.35 3.08
C ILE A 86 13.91 -4.20 1.90
N ALA A 87 12.71 -4.77 1.97
CA ALA A 87 11.70 -4.66 0.93
C ALA A 87 11.18 -3.23 0.79
N HIS A 88 10.95 -2.56 1.93
CA HIS A 88 10.50 -1.17 1.99
C HIS A 88 11.52 -0.22 1.34
N GLU A 89 12.77 -0.24 1.79
CA GLU A 89 13.82 0.60 1.22
C GLU A 89 14.07 0.28 -0.27
N LEU A 90 13.96 -0.99 -0.65
CA LEU A 90 14.04 -1.38 -2.05
C LEU A 90 12.85 -0.86 -2.87
N GLY A 91 11.65 -0.88 -2.31
CA GLY A 91 10.42 -0.41 -2.97
C GLY A 91 10.49 1.07 -3.35
N HIS A 92 11.18 1.89 -2.57
CA HIS A 92 11.46 3.28 -2.89
C HIS A 92 12.23 3.49 -4.20
N GLN A 93 12.85 2.46 -4.76
CA GLN A 93 13.42 2.57 -6.11
C GLN A 93 12.34 2.77 -7.18
N TRP A 94 11.06 2.41 -6.90
CA TRP A 94 9.90 2.68 -7.76
C TRP A 94 9.23 4.00 -7.40
N VAL A 95 8.99 4.25 -6.13
CA VAL A 95 8.44 5.48 -5.57
C VAL A 95 9.30 5.88 -4.34
N PRO A 96 10.05 6.99 -4.37
CA PRO A 96 9.99 8.09 -5.34
C PRO A 96 11.05 8.03 -6.46
N MET A 97 11.98 7.06 -6.54
CA MET A 97 13.14 7.16 -7.42
C MET A 97 12.81 7.07 -8.92
N ILE A 98 11.91 6.17 -9.33
CA ILE A 98 11.43 6.10 -10.72
C ILE A 98 10.30 7.11 -10.96
N VAL A 99 9.34 7.20 -10.04
CA VAL A 99 8.23 8.16 -10.10
C VAL A 99 8.37 9.13 -8.93
N GLY A 100 8.97 10.28 -9.20
CA GLY A 100 9.42 11.25 -8.19
C GLY A 100 8.34 12.21 -7.74
N SER A 101 7.36 11.77 -6.96
CA SER A 101 6.42 12.67 -6.29
C SER A 101 7.14 13.59 -5.28
N ASN A 102 6.48 14.70 -4.89
CA ASN A 102 7.04 15.58 -3.86
C ASN A 102 6.80 14.98 -2.46
N GLU A 103 7.74 14.18 -1.98
CA GLU A 103 7.69 13.47 -0.70
C GLU A 103 7.50 14.41 0.51
N ARG A 104 8.08 15.62 0.43
CA ARG A 104 7.97 16.61 1.51
C ARG A 104 6.59 17.24 1.65
N LEU A 105 5.81 17.25 0.57
CA LEU A 105 4.43 17.74 0.61
C LEU A 105 3.42 16.61 0.67
N TYR A 106 3.74 15.47 0.06
CA TYR A 106 2.82 14.35 -0.12
C TYR A 106 3.48 13.02 0.28
N PRO A 107 3.86 12.83 1.56
CA PRO A 107 4.50 11.59 2.02
C PRO A 107 3.63 10.36 1.75
N TRP A 108 2.31 10.49 1.67
CA TRP A 108 1.41 9.42 1.31
C TRP A 108 1.60 8.87 -0.12
N MET A 109 2.16 9.68 -1.05
CA MET A 109 2.49 9.23 -2.42
C MET A 109 3.86 8.56 -2.50
N ASP A 110 4.69 8.75 -1.52
CA ASP A 110 5.99 8.14 -1.33
C ASP A 110 5.84 6.92 -0.43
N GLU A 111 5.79 7.13 0.86
CA GLU A 111 5.75 6.10 1.89
C GLU A 111 4.50 5.20 1.80
N GLY A 112 3.36 5.81 1.48
CA GLY A 112 2.10 5.07 1.42
C GLY A 112 2.00 4.17 0.20
N PHE A 113 2.43 4.63 -0.98
CA PHE A 113 2.48 3.76 -2.16
C PHE A 113 3.56 2.69 -1.99
N ASN A 114 4.67 3.04 -1.37
CA ASN A 114 5.71 2.09 -1.05
C ASN A 114 5.22 1.03 -0.05
N THR A 115 4.60 1.43 1.05
CA THR A 115 4.00 0.49 2.02
C THR A 115 2.99 -0.45 1.35
N PHE A 116 2.17 0.05 0.41
CA PHE A 116 1.24 -0.78 -0.34
C PHE A 116 1.94 -1.88 -1.15
N ILE A 117 3.03 -1.56 -1.85
CA ILE A 117 3.75 -2.57 -2.66
C ILE A 117 4.61 -3.50 -1.82
N ASP A 118 5.15 -3.04 -0.69
CA ASP A 118 6.00 -3.87 0.18
C ASP A 118 5.19 -4.88 1.00
N LEU A 119 4.01 -4.54 1.47
CA LEU A 119 3.10 -5.47 2.14
C LEU A 119 2.79 -6.68 1.25
N ALA A 120 2.47 -6.45 -0.02
CA ALA A 120 2.23 -7.53 -0.97
C ALA A 120 3.50 -8.35 -1.27
N ASN A 121 4.69 -7.71 -1.27
CA ASN A 121 5.96 -8.41 -1.37
C ASN A 121 6.24 -9.29 -0.14
N ALA A 122 6.00 -8.78 1.07
CA ALA A 122 6.17 -9.52 2.31
C ALA A 122 5.22 -10.72 2.39
N ALA A 123 3.94 -10.53 2.05
CA ALA A 123 2.96 -11.60 1.99
C ALA A 123 3.41 -12.74 1.04
N ARG A 124 3.94 -12.38 -0.12
CA ARG A 124 4.49 -13.36 -1.07
C ARG A 124 5.76 -14.03 -0.55
N TYR A 125 6.70 -13.28 0.02
CA TYR A 125 7.97 -13.81 0.53
C TYR A 125 7.75 -14.83 1.64
N PHE A 126 6.78 -14.59 2.51
CA PHE A 126 6.40 -15.45 3.62
C PHE A 126 5.14 -16.29 3.35
N ALA A 127 4.79 -16.53 2.10
CA ALA A 127 3.60 -17.30 1.75
C ALA A 127 3.55 -18.66 2.46
N GLY A 128 2.39 -18.99 3.03
CA GLY A 128 2.17 -20.21 3.80
C GLY A 128 2.70 -20.15 5.25
N THR A 129 3.01 -18.96 5.74
CA THR A 129 3.31 -18.72 7.16
C THR A 129 2.25 -17.80 7.79
N PRO A 130 1.99 -17.88 9.11
CA PRO A 130 1.05 -16.98 9.77
C PRO A 130 1.38 -15.49 9.55
N TYR A 131 2.65 -15.12 9.46
CA TYR A 131 3.06 -13.75 9.16
C TYR A 131 2.66 -13.34 7.73
N GLY A 132 2.97 -14.16 6.73
CA GLY A 132 2.60 -13.89 5.34
C GLY A 132 1.09 -13.77 5.14
N ASP A 133 0.32 -14.60 5.85
CA ASP A 133 -1.16 -14.58 5.78
C ASP A 133 -1.78 -13.35 6.45
N SER A 134 -1.07 -12.70 7.38
CA SER A 134 -1.58 -11.55 8.15
C SER A 134 -1.03 -10.19 7.75
N ILE A 135 0.16 -10.13 7.15
CA ILE A 135 0.85 -8.86 6.93
C ILE A 135 0.10 -7.94 5.95
N GLU A 136 -0.52 -8.48 4.92
CA GLU A 136 -1.23 -7.69 3.92
C GLU A 136 -2.46 -6.98 4.51
N VAL A 137 -3.09 -7.56 5.54
CA VAL A 137 -4.24 -6.96 6.23
C VAL A 137 -3.87 -6.10 7.44
N HIS A 138 -2.58 -5.94 7.71
CA HIS A 138 -2.10 -5.16 8.86
C HIS A 138 -2.63 -3.72 8.90
N PRO A 139 -2.67 -2.93 7.80
CA PRO A 139 -3.24 -1.58 7.84
C PRO A 139 -4.73 -1.57 8.20
N LEU A 140 -5.49 -2.60 7.82
CA LEU A 140 -6.90 -2.72 8.20
C LEU A 140 -7.06 -2.94 9.71
N HIS A 141 -6.18 -3.73 10.33
CA HIS A 141 -6.22 -3.91 11.78
C HIS A 141 -5.94 -2.60 12.53
N LEU A 142 -5.00 -1.79 12.02
CA LEU A 142 -4.69 -0.48 12.59
C LEU A 142 -5.83 0.53 12.40
N TYR A 143 -6.63 0.38 11.35
CA TYR A 143 -7.71 1.31 11.05
C TYR A 143 -8.71 1.48 12.20
N ALA A 144 -9.08 0.39 12.86
CA ALA A 144 -10.02 0.41 13.97
C ALA A 144 -9.55 1.29 15.15
N ASP A 145 -8.24 1.33 15.38
CA ASP A 145 -7.63 2.11 16.45
C ASP A 145 -7.47 3.60 16.09
N HIS A 146 -7.33 3.91 14.81
CA HIS A 146 -7.06 5.27 14.31
C HIS A 146 -8.32 5.99 13.78
N ALA A 147 -9.33 5.25 13.29
CA ALA A 147 -10.56 5.83 12.72
C ALA A 147 -11.55 6.34 13.77
N LEU A 148 -11.06 6.78 14.94
CA LEU A 148 -11.89 7.31 16.01
C LEU A 148 -12.33 8.76 15.73
N PRO A 149 -13.52 9.16 16.16
CA PRO A 149 -14.00 10.54 16.00
C PRO A 149 -13.03 11.56 16.58
N GLY A 150 -12.65 12.53 15.75
CA GLY A 150 -11.77 13.65 16.14
C GLY A 150 -10.27 13.31 16.17
N GLN A 151 -9.87 12.08 15.84
CA GLN A 151 -8.45 11.69 15.79
C GLN A 151 -7.94 11.55 14.35
N GLU A 152 -8.84 11.32 13.39
CA GLU A 152 -8.49 11.24 11.97
C GLU A 152 -7.99 12.56 11.41
N GLN A 153 -7.02 12.47 10.49
CA GLN A 153 -6.49 13.61 9.74
C GLN A 153 -6.54 13.33 8.23
N PRO A 154 -6.82 14.37 7.39
CA PRO A 154 -6.76 14.24 5.94
C PRO A 154 -5.34 13.95 5.46
N LEU A 155 -5.18 13.07 4.46
CA LEU A 155 -3.87 12.76 3.90
C LEU A 155 -3.22 13.94 3.16
N ILE A 156 -4.02 14.91 2.72
CA ILE A 156 -3.53 16.15 2.06
C ILE A 156 -2.92 17.15 3.05
N LEU A 157 -3.08 16.92 4.35
CA LEU A 157 -2.51 17.81 5.37
C LEU A 157 -1.00 17.90 5.22
N HIS A 158 -0.44 19.07 5.46
CA HIS A 158 1.01 19.23 5.41
C HIS A 158 1.66 18.37 6.51
N PRO A 159 2.73 17.60 6.21
CA PRO A 159 3.29 16.63 7.16
C PRO A 159 3.70 17.21 8.51
N VAL A 160 4.11 18.48 8.54
CA VAL A 160 4.45 19.21 9.79
C VAL A 160 3.24 19.36 10.74
N GLU A 161 2.02 19.31 10.21
CA GLU A 161 0.78 19.43 10.95
C GLU A 161 0.19 18.06 11.34
N SER A 162 0.79 16.96 10.84
CA SER A 162 0.37 15.62 11.19
C SER A 162 0.73 15.30 12.64
N THR A 163 -0.22 14.78 13.37
CA THR A 163 -0.01 14.27 14.75
C THR A 163 0.44 12.83 14.78
N ASP A 164 0.26 12.10 13.68
CA ASP A 164 0.70 10.72 13.49
C ASP A 164 1.09 10.50 12.03
N LEU A 165 2.37 10.75 11.74
CA LEU A 165 2.90 10.60 10.39
C LEU A 165 2.99 9.12 9.97
N PHE A 166 3.20 8.20 10.92
CA PHE A 166 3.20 6.77 10.59
C PHE A 166 1.84 6.31 10.07
N TRP A 167 0.76 6.78 10.68
CA TRP A 167 -0.58 6.51 10.18
C TRP A 167 -0.86 7.23 8.86
N THR A 168 -0.68 8.55 8.81
CA THR A 168 -1.08 9.37 7.65
C THR A 168 -0.14 9.27 6.45
N GLY A 169 1.14 8.96 6.67
CA GLY A 169 2.14 8.82 5.61
C GLY A 169 2.22 7.40 5.05
N TYR A 170 2.09 6.37 5.90
CA TYR A 170 2.38 4.97 5.57
C TYR A 170 1.12 4.10 5.53
N GLN A 171 0.46 3.90 6.67
CA GLN A 171 -0.53 2.82 6.81
C GLN A 171 -1.89 3.18 6.21
N LYS A 172 -2.41 4.37 6.47
CA LYS A 172 -3.70 4.81 5.92
C LYS A 172 -3.68 4.90 4.38
N PRO A 173 -2.65 5.47 3.73
CA PRO A 173 -2.59 5.45 2.27
C PRO A 173 -2.34 4.05 1.69
N ALA A 174 -1.63 3.16 2.38
CA ALA A 174 -1.53 1.76 1.96
C ALA A 174 -2.91 1.07 1.99
N LEU A 175 -3.68 1.26 3.08
CA LEU A 175 -5.06 0.77 3.18
C LEU A 175 -5.96 1.38 2.10
N MET A 176 -5.81 2.68 1.82
CA MET A 176 -6.52 3.34 0.71
C MET A 176 -6.25 2.64 -0.62
N MET A 177 -4.99 2.35 -0.94
CA MET A 177 -4.63 1.65 -2.18
C MET A 177 -5.17 0.22 -2.23
N GLN A 178 -5.14 -0.51 -1.10
CA GLN A 178 -5.73 -1.84 -0.98
C GLN A 178 -7.25 -1.79 -1.16
N THR A 179 -7.93 -0.85 -0.52
CA THR A 179 -9.37 -0.66 -0.66
C THR A 179 -9.76 -0.35 -2.11
N LEU A 180 -8.99 0.54 -2.77
CA LEU A 180 -9.22 0.84 -4.17
C LEU A 180 -9.02 -0.40 -5.08
N ARG A 181 -8.01 -1.22 -4.74
CA ARG A 181 -7.65 -2.43 -5.49
C ARG A 181 -8.67 -3.54 -5.35
N TYR A 182 -9.11 -3.82 -4.14
CA TYR A 182 -9.91 -5.01 -3.87
C TYR A 182 -11.42 -4.72 -3.86
N GLU A 183 -11.82 -3.57 -3.31
CA GLU A 183 -13.24 -3.29 -3.05
C GLU A 183 -13.87 -2.42 -4.15
N VAL A 184 -13.13 -1.49 -4.75
CA VAL A 184 -13.71 -0.49 -5.66
C VAL A 184 -13.48 -0.85 -7.13
N LEU A 185 -12.23 -1.04 -7.54
CA LEU A 185 -11.88 -1.28 -8.95
C LEU A 185 -11.81 -2.77 -9.32
N GLY A 186 -11.54 -3.64 -8.36
CA GLY A 186 -11.07 -5.00 -8.58
C GLY A 186 -9.60 -5.04 -9.00
N GLN A 187 -8.93 -6.12 -8.63
CA GLN A 187 -7.48 -6.27 -8.76
C GLN A 187 -6.94 -6.00 -10.17
N GLU A 188 -7.56 -6.60 -11.18
CA GLU A 188 -7.08 -6.48 -12.57
C GLU A 188 -7.11 -5.04 -13.08
N ARG A 189 -8.21 -4.32 -12.82
CA ARG A 189 -8.39 -2.94 -13.26
C ARG A 189 -7.46 -1.99 -12.52
N PHE A 190 -7.33 -2.17 -11.21
CA PHE A 190 -6.39 -1.41 -10.40
C PHE A 190 -4.95 -1.64 -10.85
N ASP A 191 -4.51 -2.90 -10.93
CA ASP A 191 -3.13 -3.24 -11.29
C ASP A 191 -2.74 -2.69 -12.66
N ARG A 192 -3.65 -2.74 -13.63
CA ARG A 192 -3.46 -2.10 -14.94
C ARG A 192 -3.28 -0.59 -14.81
N SER A 193 -4.13 0.07 -14.02
CA SER A 193 -4.09 1.52 -13.83
C SER A 193 -2.82 1.97 -13.12
N PHE A 194 -2.41 1.25 -12.08
CA PHE A 194 -1.20 1.58 -11.33
C PHE A 194 0.09 1.31 -12.12
N ARG A 195 0.15 0.24 -12.92
CA ARG A 195 1.25 0.01 -13.86
C ARG A 195 1.35 1.13 -14.91
N GLU A 196 0.21 1.59 -15.42
CA GLU A 196 0.18 2.69 -16.37
C GLU A 196 0.60 4.01 -15.72
N TYR A 197 0.28 4.24 -14.42
CA TYR A 197 0.80 5.35 -13.65
C TYR A 197 2.33 5.33 -13.59
N LEU A 198 2.91 4.22 -13.16
CA LEU A 198 4.36 4.06 -13.08
C LEU A 198 5.02 4.24 -14.47
N ARG A 199 4.43 3.70 -15.53
CA ARG A 199 4.95 3.82 -16.90
C ARG A 199 4.90 5.26 -17.42
N THR A 200 3.79 5.94 -17.20
CA THR A 200 3.55 7.30 -17.73
C THR A 200 4.40 8.33 -17.00
N TRP A 201 4.59 8.14 -15.72
CA TRP A 201 5.29 9.06 -14.85
C TRP A 201 6.73 8.66 -14.52
N ALA A 202 7.23 7.58 -15.10
CA ALA A 202 8.64 7.20 -14.98
C ALA A 202 9.56 8.38 -15.33
N TYR A 203 10.48 8.71 -14.42
CA TYR A 203 11.44 9.83 -14.50
C TYR A 203 10.81 11.22 -14.55
N LYS A 204 9.61 11.35 -14.00
CA LYS A 204 8.86 12.61 -13.91
C LYS A 204 8.36 12.83 -12.48
N HIS A 205 7.72 13.98 -12.25
CA HIS A 205 7.31 14.45 -10.93
C HIS A 205 5.79 14.70 -10.89
N PRO A 206 4.97 13.66 -10.73
CA PRO A 206 3.52 13.82 -10.68
C PRO A 206 3.07 14.48 -9.38
N THR A 207 1.97 15.20 -9.49
CA THR A 207 1.19 15.71 -8.36
C THR A 207 0.06 14.73 -7.99
N PRO A 208 -0.60 14.88 -6.82
CA PRO A 208 -1.81 14.12 -6.50
C PRO A 208 -2.88 14.18 -7.61
N ALA A 209 -3.09 15.35 -8.21
CA ALA A 209 -4.07 15.52 -9.29
C ALA A 209 -3.71 14.72 -10.55
N ASP A 210 -2.44 14.53 -10.82
CA ASP A 210 -1.97 13.71 -11.95
C ASP A 210 -2.24 12.22 -11.70
N PHE A 211 -2.02 11.75 -10.48
CA PHE A 211 -2.37 10.40 -10.07
C PHE A 211 -3.89 10.15 -10.16
N PHE A 212 -4.70 11.02 -9.57
CA PHE A 212 -6.16 10.88 -9.60
C PHE A 212 -6.71 10.83 -11.02
N ARG A 213 -6.25 11.74 -11.88
CA ARG A 213 -6.64 11.83 -13.29
C ARG A 213 -6.31 10.56 -14.05
N LEU A 214 -5.08 10.06 -13.89
CA LEU A 214 -4.65 8.85 -14.57
C LEU A 214 -5.43 7.63 -14.09
N MET A 215 -5.63 7.47 -12.77
CA MET A 215 -6.42 6.36 -12.23
C MET A 215 -7.85 6.36 -12.78
N ARG A 216 -8.51 7.54 -12.83
CA ARG A 216 -9.84 7.70 -13.46
C ARG A 216 -9.82 7.32 -14.94
N ASP A 217 -8.88 7.89 -15.70
CA ASP A 217 -8.86 7.75 -17.16
C ASP A 217 -8.56 6.31 -17.59
N VAL A 218 -7.67 5.61 -16.90
CA VAL A 218 -7.30 4.22 -17.22
C VAL A 218 -8.31 3.20 -16.68
N SER A 219 -8.86 3.45 -15.48
CA SER A 219 -9.90 2.57 -14.92
C SER A 219 -11.25 2.76 -15.58
N GLY A 220 -11.52 3.93 -16.17
CA GLY A 220 -12.81 4.30 -16.74
C GLY A 220 -13.90 4.52 -15.67
N MET A 221 -13.52 4.78 -14.41
CA MET A 221 -14.44 5.03 -13.31
C MET A 221 -14.18 6.41 -12.70
N ASP A 222 -15.23 7.15 -12.43
CA ASP A 222 -15.13 8.37 -11.64
C ASP A 222 -14.82 8.01 -10.19
N LEU A 223 -13.67 8.46 -9.71
CA LEU A 223 -13.15 8.16 -8.36
C LEU A 223 -13.16 9.40 -7.44
N ASP A 224 -13.80 10.49 -7.82
CA ASP A 224 -13.80 11.73 -7.04
C ASP A 224 -14.38 11.53 -5.64
N PHE A 225 -15.42 10.68 -5.49
CA PHE A 225 -15.97 10.30 -4.20
C PHE A 225 -14.92 9.63 -3.29
N PHE A 226 -14.08 8.77 -3.88
CA PHE A 226 -13.05 8.02 -3.18
C PHE A 226 -11.92 8.92 -2.70
N TRP A 227 -11.38 9.76 -3.61
CA TRP A 227 -10.32 10.69 -3.26
C TRP A 227 -10.77 11.71 -2.22
N ARG A 228 -12.01 12.20 -2.34
CA ARG A 228 -12.60 13.12 -1.36
C ARG A 228 -12.61 12.50 0.04
N ALA A 229 -13.06 11.27 0.17
CA ALA A 229 -13.17 10.60 1.46
C ALA A 229 -11.79 10.33 2.09
N TRP A 230 -10.84 9.78 1.31
CA TRP A 230 -9.56 9.34 1.82
C TRP A 230 -8.52 10.46 1.96
N ILE A 231 -8.49 11.39 1.00
CA ILE A 231 -7.40 12.38 0.88
C ILE A 231 -7.77 13.70 1.53
N TYR A 232 -9.01 14.21 1.30
CA TYR A 232 -9.37 15.59 1.63
C TYR A 232 -10.21 15.73 2.90
N THR A 233 -10.76 14.63 3.43
CA THR A 233 -11.63 14.69 4.61
C THR A 233 -11.19 13.71 5.68
N THR A 234 -11.90 13.73 6.81
CA THR A 234 -11.79 12.76 7.91
C THR A 234 -12.95 11.76 7.89
N ALA A 235 -13.48 11.47 6.70
CA ALA A 235 -14.52 10.47 6.52
C ALA A 235 -14.02 9.09 6.96
N ARG A 236 -14.91 8.29 7.52
CA ARG A 236 -14.64 6.92 7.94
C ARG A 236 -15.72 5.98 7.44
N LEU A 237 -15.41 4.70 7.41
CA LEU A 237 -16.38 3.68 7.06
C LEU A 237 -17.30 3.42 8.25
N ASP A 238 -18.58 3.79 8.08
CA ASP A 238 -19.64 3.52 9.04
C ASP A 238 -20.96 3.40 8.26
N GLN A 239 -21.21 2.23 7.73
CA GLN A 239 -22.41 1.86 6.99
C GLN A 239 -23.32 1.01 7.89
N ALA A 240 -24.61 1.34 7.94
CA ALA A 240 -25.53 0.69 8.85
C ALA A 240 -26.84 0.25 8.18
N VAL A 241 -27.39 -0.85 8.66
CA VAL A 241 -28.79 -1.22 8.44
C VAL A 241 -29.62 -0.52 9.50
N ASP A 242 -30.43 0.46 9.10
CA ASP A 242 -31.30 1.21 10.03
C ASP A 242 -32.57 0.44 10.37
N SER A 243 -33.18 -0.21 9.38
CA SER A 243 -34.39 -1.00 9.58
C SER A 243 -34.69 -1.93 8.41
N VAL A 244 -35.53 -2.90 8.67
CA VAL A 244 -36.13 -3.75 7.65
C VAL A 244 -37.68 -3.64 7.82
N ALA A 245 -38.40 -3.40 6.72
CA ALA A 245 -39.85 -3.25 6.72
C ALA A 245 -40.49 -4.05 5.58
N THR A 246 -41.64 -4.63 5.84
CA THR A 246 -42.44 -5.30 4.82
C THR A 246 -43.35 -4.27 4.12
N ALA A 247 -43.26 -4.16 2.82
CA ALA A 247 -44.11 -3.27 2.03
C ALA A 247 -44.46 -3.91 0.68
N GLY A 248 -45.76 -4.06 0.40
CA GLY A 248 -46.21 -4.61 -0.88
C GLY A 248 -45.82 -6.07 -1.13
N GLY A 249 -45.62 -6.88 -0.08
CA GLY A 249 -45.18 -8.27 -0.20
C GLY A 249 -43.68 -8.45 -0.41
N ALA A 250 -42.87 -7.35 -0.37
CA ALA A 250 -41.44 -7.38 -0.45
C ALA A 250 -40.81 -6.83 0.85
N GLN A 251 -39.64 -7.32 1.19
CA GLN A 251 -38.81 -6.75 2.26
C GLN A 251 -38.03 -5.56 1.72
N LYS A 252 -38.05 -4.45 2.45
CA LYS A 252 -37.23 -3.25 2.18
C LYS A 252 -36.22 -3.11 3.30
N VAL A 253 -34.94 -3.05 2.91
CA VAL A 253 -33.83 -2.77 3.81
C VAL A 253 -33.46 -1.30 3.67
N PHE A 254 -33.46 -0.58 4.77
CA PHE A 254 -33.07 0.84 4.83
C PHE A 254 -31.62 0.91 5.33
N LEU A 255 -30.79 1.58 4.54
CA LEU A 255 -29.35 1.69 4.78
C LEU A 255 -28.99 3.16 5.00
N SER A 256 -28.01 3.42 5.84
CA SER A 256 -27.41 4.74 5.99
C SER A 256 -25.88 4.66 5.98
N ASN A 257 -25.27 5.72 5.45
CA ASN A 257 -23.83 5.97 5.55
C ASN A 257 -23.62 7.05 6.62
N ARG A 258 -23.15 6.66 7.79
CA ARG A 258 -22.97 7.52 8.96
C ARG A 258 -21.58 8.13 9.02
N GLY A 259 -20.59 7.49 8.40
CA GLY A 259 -19.18 7.89 8.45
C GLY A 259 -18.72 8.79 7.29
N GLY A 260 -19.51 8.86 6.23
CA GLY A 260 -19.22 9.67 5.04
C GLY A 260 -18.30 9.02 4.01
N MET A 261 -17.66 7.89 4.33
CA MET A 261 -16.91 7.10 3.36
C MET A 261 -17.86 6.12 2.65
N THR A 262 -17.86 6.16 1.31
CA THR A 262 -18.71 5.27 0.49
C THR A 262 -17.87 4.12 -0.07
N LEU A 263 -18.32 2.89 0.21
CA LEU A 263 -17.78 1.67 -0.40
C LEU A 263 -18.94 0.83 -0.94
N PRO A 264 -18.69 -0.12 -1.85
CA PRO A 264 -19.65 -1.16 -2.18
C PRO A 264 -20.11 -1.88 -0.92
N LEU A 265 -21.32 -2.41 -0.93
CA LEU A 265 -21.88 -3.12 0.21
C LEU A 265 -22.23 -4.55 -0.19
N GLU A 266 -21.79 -5.52 0.60
CA GLU A 266 -22.25 -6.90 0.52
C GLU A 266 -23.18 -7.20 1.70
N MET A 267 -24.31 -7.82 1.41
CA MET A 267 -25.28 -8.25 2.40
C MET A 267 -25.62 -9.72 2.22
N ASP A 268 -25.57 -10.48 3.28
CA ASP A 268 -26.14 -11.82 3.35
C ASP A 268 -27.56 -11.73 3.91
N LEU A 269 -28.53 -12.23 3.15
CA LEU A 269 -29.93 -12.33 3.55
C LEU A 269 -30.21 -13.77 3.95
N THR A 270 -30.83 -13.95 5.11
CA THR A 270 -31.35 -15.25 5.54
C THR A 270 -32.85 -15.17 5.62
N TYR A 271 -33.54 -16.03 4.89
CA TYR A 271 -35.00 -16.10 4.85
C TYR A 271 -35.55 -17.02 5.93
N ASP A 272 -36.85 -16.87 6.22
CA ASP A 272 -37.55 -17.67 7.25
C ASP A 272 -37.56 -19.18 6.96
N ASP A 273 -37.43 -19.58 5.70
CA ASP A 273 -37.30 -20.98 5.27
C ASP A 273 -35.85 -21.52 5.37
N GLY A 274 -34.89 -20.70 5.86
CA GLY A 274 -33.50 -21.06 6.02
C GLY A 274 -32.65 -20.91 4.74
N SER A 275 -33.25 -20.49 3.63
CA SER A 275 -32.49 -20.16 2.43
C SER A 275 -31.71 -18.87 2.62
N THR A 276 -30.61 -18.72 1.86
CA THR A 276 -29.72 -17.53 1.91
C THR A 276 -29.47 -16.99 0.54
N ASP A 277 -29.43 -15.64 0.42
CA ASP A 277 -28.97 -14.92 -0.74
C ASP A 277 -27.84 -13.94 -0.36
N ARG A 278 -26.91 -13.70 -1.28
CA ARG A 278 -25.92 -12.62 -1.15
C ARG A 278 -26.22 -11.55 -2.20
N ILE A 279 -26.31 -10.31 -1.74
CA ILE A 279 -26.53 -9.15 -2.59
C ILE A 279 -25.30 -8.25 -2.51
N THR A 280 -24.72 -7.92 -3.67
CA THR A 280 -23.66 -6.91 -3.78
C THR A 280 -24.27 -5.64 -4.36
N LEU A 281 -24.14 -4.55 -3.64
CA LEU A 281 -24.60 -3.22 -4.04
C LEU A 281 -23.40 -2.36 -4.43
N PRO A 282 -23.38 -1.81 -5.64
CA PRO A 282 -22.26 -0.99 -6.10
C PRO A 282 -22.20 0.35 -5.35
N VAL A 283 -21.05 1.01 -5.38
CA VAL A 283 -20.83 2.27 -4.67
C VAL A 283 -21.79 3.38 -5.09
N GLU A 284 -22.26 3.37 -6.34
CA GLU A 284 -23.20 4.34 -6.90
C GLU A 284 -24.55 4.36 -6.17
N MET A 285 -24.89 3.31 -5.43
CA MET A 285 -26.10 3.29 -4.59
C MET A 285 -26.15 4.43 -3.57
N TRP A 286 -24.99 4.92 -3.13
CA TRP A 286 -24.90 6.01 -2.14
C TRP A 286 -25.13 7.41 -2.75
N ASN A 287 -25.28 7.50 -4.07
CA ASN A 287 -25.55 8.75 -4.79
C ASN A 287 -27.06 9.02 -5.01
N LEU A 288 -27.94 8.20 -4.42
CA LEU A 288 -29.39 8.30 -4.57
C LEU A 288 -30.02 9.25 -3.54
#